data_53c243f6afc576fbd69588d575ea10cf
#
_entry.id   53c243f6afc576fbd69588d575ea10cf
#
_cell.length_a   1.000
_cell.length_b   1.000
_cell.length_c   1.000
_cell.angle_alpha   90.00
_cell.angle_beta   90.00
_cell.angle_gamma   90.00
#
_symmetry.space_group_name_H-M   'P 1'
#
loop_
_entity.id
_entity.type
_entity.pdbx_description
1 polymer ?
#
loop_
_entity_poly.entity_id
_entity_poly.type
_entity_poly.pdbx_seq_one_letter_code
_entity_poly.pdbx_strand_id
1 'polypeptide(L)'
;MSESKSSKAAKIGVECIIPILRVESLAASLRYYADVLGFQVDWSDGDQSSFASVSRGGRAIMLCQGEQGQPGTWIWIGVEDIEPLFAEFNGRGVKFRERPTNYPWAYEMRIEDPDGHVLRFGSEPKAE
;
A
#
# COMPACT_ATOMS: atom_id res chain seq x y z
N MET A 1 -36.42 -1.88 -11.61
CA MET A 1 -36.11 -2.28 -10.81
C MET A 1 -34.77 -2.58 -10.37
N SER A 2 -34.02 -1.68 -10.16
CA SER A 2 -32.70 -1.90 -9.75
C SER A 2 -32.61 -2.41 -8.34
N GLU A 3 -33.64 -2.20 -7.57
CA GLU A 3 -33.62 -2.68 -6.28
C GLU A 3 -33.54 -4.14 -6.19
N SER A 4 -33.98 -4.84 -7.16
CA SER A 4 -33.96 -6.28 -7.10
C SER A 4 -32.55 -6.81 -7.08
N LYS A 5 -31.58 -6.09 -7.65
CA LYS A 5 -30.22 -6.55 -7.61
C LYS A 5 -29.65 -6.46 -6.21
N SER A 6 -29.90 -5.36 -5.54
CA SER A 6 -29.41 -5.20 -4.20
C SER A 6 -30.05 -6.21 -3.27
N SER A 7 -31.33 -6.49 -3.47
CA SER A 7 -31.99 -7.39 -2.56
C SER A 7 -31.53 -8.82 -2.71
N LYS A 8 -30.83 -9.15 -3.80
CA LYS A 8 -30.33 -10.50 -3.97
C LYS A 8 -29.00 -10.71 -3.27
N ALA A 9 -28.34 -9.70 -2.84
CA ALA A 9 -27.07 -9.85 -2.16
C ALA A 9 -27.31 -10.17 -0.68
N ALA A 10 -26.45 -10.97 -0.12
CA ALA A 10 -26.50 -11.22 1.31
C ALA A 10 -26.20 -9.93 2.05
N LYS A 11 -26.76 -9.78 3.25
CA LYS A 11 -26.55 -8.56 3.99
C LYS A 11 -25.32 -8.66 4.86
N ILE A 12 -24.20 -8.90 4.23
CA ILE A 12 -22.92 -9.03 4.90
C ILE A 12 -22.01 -7.95 4.33
N GLY A 13 -21.51 -7.09 5.18
CA GLY A 13 -20.60 -6.04 4.76
C GLY A 13 -19.21 -6.60 4.49
N VAL A 14 -18.48 -5.94 3.60
CA VAL A 14 -17.09 -6.24 3.38
C VAL A 14 -16.29 -5.44 4.40
N GLU A 15 -15.54 -6.10 5.27
CA GLU A 15 -14.84 -5.43 6.35
C GLU A 15 -13.51 -4.83 5.92
N CYS A 16 -12.84 -5.48 5.00
CA CYS A 16 -11.58 -4.94 4.49
C CYS A 16 -11.24 -5.61 3.18
N ILE A 17 -10.32 -5.01 2.46
CA ILE A 17 -9.76 -5.58 1.25
C ILE A 17 -8.26 -5.42 1.40
N ILE A 18 -7.52 -6.52 1.29
CA ILE A 18 -6.09 -6.48 1.53
C ILE A 18 -5.38 -6.96 0.26
N PRO A 19 -4.58 -6.10 -0.38
CA PRO A 19 -3.83 -6.52 -1.56
C PRO A 19 -2.69 -7.45 -1.18
N ILE A 20 -2.36 -8.37 -2.07
CA ILE A 20 -1.24 -9.28 -1.90
C ILE A 20 -0.23 -8.96 -2.97
N LEU A 21 0.97 -8.55 -2.57
CA LEU A 21 2.03 -8.19 -3.48
C LEU A 21 3.05 -9.31 -3.53
N ARG A 22 3.40 -9.73 -4.74
CA ARG A 22 4.46 -10.73 -4.88
C ARG A 22 5.80 -10.04 -4.72
N VAL A 23 6.67 -10.62 -3.91
CA VAL A 23 8.01 -10.07 -3.67
C VAL A 23 9.05 -11.16 -3.90
N GLU A 24 10.23 -10.77 -4.30
CA GLU A 24 11.28 -11.71 -4.56
C GLU A 24 11.94 -12.17 -3.27
N SER A 25 12.09 -11.29 -2.31
CA SER A 25 12.68 -11.60 -1.01
C SER A 25 11.78 -11.03 0.08
N LEU A 26 11.13 -11.90 0.83
CA LEU A 26 10.27 -11.43 1.91
C LEU A 26 11.08 -10.69 2.96
N ALA A 27 12.28 -11.18 3.27
CA ALA A 27 13.12 -10.51 4.27
C ALA A 27 13.47 -9.09 3.84
N ALA A 28 13.84 -8.91 2.58
CA ALA A 28 14.16 -7.57 2.08
C ALA A 28 12.94 -6.66 2.07
N SER A 29 11.78 -7.21 1.67
CA SER A 29 10.54 -6.43 1.65
C SER A 29 10.11 -6.02 3.05
N LEU A 30 10.23 -6.92 4.02
CA LEU A 30 9.87 -6.58 5.38
C LEU A 30 10.75 -5.45 5.92
N ARG A 31 12.04 -5.49 5.62
CA ARG A 31 12.93 -4.41 6.03
C ARG A 31 12.52 -3.10 5.37
N TYR A 32 12.20 -3.16 4.09
CA TYR A 32 11.82 -1.95 3.37
C TYR A 32 10.51 -1.37 3.93
N TYR A 33 9.49 -2.19 4.06
CA TYR A 33 8.20 -1.69 4.53
C TYR A 33 8.27 -1.24 5.98
N ALA A 34 8.99 -1.95 6.83
CA ALA A 34 9.09 -1.58 8.23
C ALA A 34 10.06 -0.43 8.46
N ASP A 35 11.28 -0.55 7.96
CA ASP A 35 12.32 0.42 8.30
C ASP A 35 12.28 1.67 7.46
N VAL A 36 11.84 1.56 6.21
CA VAL A 36 11.84 2.70 5.30
C VAL A 36 10.47 3.34 5.24
N LEU A 37 9.42 2.55 5.06
CA LEU A 37 8.08 3.09 4.92
C LEU A 37 7.30 3.22 6.22
N GLY A 38 7.85 2.71 7.33
CA GLY A 38 7.23 2.88 8.64
C GLY A 38 6.02 2.00 8.88
N PHE A 39 5.90 0.89 8.16
CA PHE A 39 4.83 -0.06 8.42
C PHE A 39 5.19 -0.95 9.58
N GLN A 40 4.19 -1.48 10.25
CA GLN A 40 4.36 -2.44 11.32
C GLN A 40 4.22 -3.83 10.73
N VAL A 41 5.07 -4.76 11.15
CA VAL A 41 4.91 -6.16 10.74
C VAL A 41 3.88 -6.77 11.66
N ASP A 42 2.73 -7.15 11.10
CA ASP A 42 1.64 -7.72 11.90
C ASP A 42 1.89 -9.19 12.20
N TRP A 43 2.31 -9.93 11.18
CA TRP A 43 2.67 -11.34 11.34
C TRP A 43 3.44 -11.82 10.11
N SER A 44 4.15 -12.92 10.29
CA SER A 44 4.75 -13.66 9.19
C SER A 44 4.65 -15.13 9.54
N ASP A 45 4.84 -15.99 8.54
CA ASP A 45 4.60 -17.43 8.72
C ASP A 45 5.84 -18.19 9.21
N GLY A 46 6.65 -17.54 10.01
CA GLY A 46 7.73 -18.21 10.74
C GLY A 46 9.01 -18.32 9.96
N ASP A 47 9.81 -19.33 10.30
CA ASP A 47 11.14 -19.50 9.73
C ASP A 47 11.12 -19.85 8.26
N GLN A 48 10.04 -20.44 7.80
CA GLN A 48 9.89 -20.76 6.38
C GLN A 48 9.14 -19.60 5.72
N SER A 49 9.37 -18.42 6.20
CA SER A 49 8.57 -17.28 5.88
C SER A 49 8.47 -17.02 4.40
N SER A 50 7.29 -17.16 3.87
CA SER A 50 6.99 -16.81 2.49
C SER A 50 5.83 -15.82 2.42
N PHE A 51 5.22 -15.50 3.55
CA PHE A 51 4.02 -14.68 3.58
C PHE A 51 4.01 -13.84 4.84
N ALA A 52 3.64 -12.58 4.71
CA ALA A 52 3.58 -11.69 5.86
C ALA A 52 2.53 -10.62 5.64
N SER A 53 2.08 -10.00 6.72
CA SER A 53 1.20 -8.84 6.66
C SER A 53 1.90 -7.66 7.32
N VAL A 54 1.88 -6.53 6.64
CA VAL A 54 2.38 -5.27 7.20
C VAL A 54 1.26 -4.25 7.18
N SER A 55 1.23 -3.33 8.12
CA SER A 55 0.17 -2.34 8.17
C SER A 55 0.70 -0.99 8.63
N ARG A 56 0.00 0.05 8.24
CA ARG A 56 0.26 1.39 8.72
C ARG A 56 -1.10 2.08 8.80
N GLY A 57 -1.37 2.73 9.93
CA GLY A 57 -2.66 3.36 10.15
C GLY A 57 -3.81 2.38 10.16
N GLY A 58 -3.56 1.13 10.57
CA GLY A 58 -4.59 0.12 10.64
C GLY A 58 -4.98 -0.47 9.29
N ARG A 59 -4.24 -0.18 8.24
CA ARG A 59 -4.53 -0.73 6.90
C ARG A 59 -3.37 -1.59 6.46
N ALA A 60 -3.67 -2.76 5.94
CA ALA A 60 -2.68 -3.80 5.71
C ALA A 60 -2.38 -4.06 4.25
N ILE A 61 -1.19 -4.55 4.00
CA ILE A 61 -0.74 -5.09 2.73
C ILE A 61 -0.11 -6.43 3.05
N MET A 62 -0.40 -7.45 2.26
CA MET A 62 0.26 -8.73 2.43
C MET A 62 1.38 -8.86 1.41
N LEU A 63 2.47 -9.49 1.82
CA LEU A 63 3.63 -9.71 0.98
C LEU A 63 3.83 -11.21 0.84
N CYS A 64 4.01 -11.68 -0.39
CA CYS A 64 4.14 -13.11 -0.65
C CYS A 64 5.38 -13.41 -1.48
N GLN A 65 6.30 -14.18 -0.91
CA GLN A 65 7.44 -14.68 -1.64
C GLN A 65 7.03 -16.05 -2.15
N GLY A 66 6.22 -16.10 -3.18
CA GLY A 66 5.66 -17.34 -3.66
C GLY A 66 4.83 -17.11 -4.89
N GLU A 67 3.66 -17.75 -4.93
CA GLU A 67 2.86 -17.75 -6.14
C GLU A 67 1.73 -16.74 -6.16
N GLN A 68 1.46 -16.08 -5.05
CA GLN A 68 0.33 -15.16 -5.02
C GLN A 68 0.77 -13.75 -5.36
N GLY A 69 -0.07 -13.05 -6.08
CA GLY A 69 0.21 -11.68 -6.50
C GLY A 69 0.95 -11.65 -7.83
N GLN A 70 1.24 -10.46 -8.29
CA GLN A 70 1.93 -10.23 -9.55
C GLN A 70 3.04 -9.22 -9.35
N PRO A 71 4.09 -9.25 -10.15
CA PRO A 71 5.11 -8.21 -10.09
C PRO A 71 4.55 -6.89 -10.61
N GLY A 72 5.09 -5.79 -10.14
CA GLY A 72 4.74 -4.48 -10.69
C GLY A 72 3.32 -4.02 -10.45
N THR A 73 2.75 -4.34 -9.32
CA THR A 73 1.39 -3.95 -8.98
C THR A 73 1.34 -2.48 -8.54
N TRP A 74 0.24 -1.81 -8.88
CA TRP A 74 0.00 -0.42 -8.47
C TRP A 74 -1.08 -0.38 -7.41
N ILE A 75 -0.87 0.40 -6.34
CA ILE A 75 -1.82 0.56 -5.25
C ILE A 75 -2.01 2.03 -4.97
N TRP A 76 -3.25 2.43 -4.78
CA TRP A 76 -3.57 3.79 -4.33
C TRP A 76 -3.76 3.74 -2.82
N ILE A 77 -3.11 4.65 -2.10
CA ILE A 77 -3.21 4.75 -0.66
C ILE A 77 -3.61 6.18 -0.31
N GLY A 78 -4.81 6.35 0.23
CA GLY A 78 -5.28 7.65 0.65
C GLY A 78 -4.76 7.99 2.03
N VAL A 79 -4.23 9.19 2.21
CA VAL A 79 -3.76 9.66 3.51
C VAL A 79 -4.32 11.05 3.75
N GLU A 80 -4.28 11.50 4.99
CA GLU A 80 -4.82 12.82 5.31
C GLU A 80 -4.03 13.93 4.68
N ASP A 81 -2.70 13.80 4.68
CA ASP A 81 -1.82 14.83 4.15
C ASP A 81 -0.52 14.17 3.76
N ILE A 82 -0.13 14.28 2.50
CA ILE A 82 1.10 13.62 2.08
C ILE A 82 2.35 14.41 2.47
N GLU A 83 2.24 15.67 2.87
CA GLU A 83 3.44 16.45 3.14
C GLU A 83 4.31 15.91 4.26
N PRO A 84 3.77 15.59 5.44
CA PRO A 84 4.63 14.99 6.47
C PRO A 84 5.13 13.61 6.07
N LEU A 85 4.33 12.86 5.30
CA LEU A 85 4.76 11.55 4.83
C LEU A 85 5.88 11.69 3.81
N PHE A 86 5.78 12.67 2.93
CA PHE A 86 6.84 12.94 1.97
C PHE A 86 8.14 13.30 2.70
N ALA A 87 8.06 14.13 3.73
CA ALA A 87 9.26 14.51 4.49
C ALA A 87 9.91 13.27 5.12
N GLU A 88 9.09 12.40 5.67
CA GLU A 88 9.59 11.17 6.28
C GLU A 88 10.28 10.29 5.24
N PHE A 89 9.63 10.05 4.10
CA PHE A 89 10.17 9.20 3.06
C PHE A 89 11.41 9.80 2.41
N ASN A 90 11.38 11.12 2.19
CA ASN A 90 12.51 11.80 1.58
C ASN A 90 13.75 11.68 2.46
N GLY A 91 13.56 11.72 3.76
CA GLY A 91 14.67 11.55 4.70
C GLY A 91 15.21 10.15 4.77
N ARG A 92 14.48 9.17 4.28
CA ARG A 92 14.88 7.77 4.33
C ARG A 92 15.34 7.22 2.98
N GLY A 93 15.50 8.08 2.00
CA GLY A 93 16.03 7.66 0.69
C GLY A 93 15.09 6.86 -0.17
N VAL A 94 13.79 7.06 -0.03
CA VAL A 94 12.81 6.36 -0.84
C VAL A 94 12.97 6.76 -2.31
N LYS A 95 12.77 5.79 -3.21
CA LYS A 95 12.82 6.06 -4.63
C LYS A 95 11.47 6.60 -5.08
N PHE A 96 11.43 7.87 -5.45
CA PHE A 96 10.21 8.49 -5.92
C PHE A 96 10.08 8.34 -7.43
N ARG A 97 8.96 7.79 -7.88
CA ARG A 97 8.62 7.84 -9.30
C ARG A 97 8.06 9.22 -9.63
N GLU A 98 7.37 9.82 -8.66
CA GLU A 98 6.86 11.16 -8.84
C GLU A 98 6.83 11.83 -7.47
N ARG A 99 7.44 12.98 -7.37
CA ARG A 99 7.42 13.76 -6.13
C ARG A 99 6.06 14.44 -6.00
N PRO A 100 5.73 14.97 -4.81
CA PRO A 100 4.39 15.55 -4.59
C PRO A 100 3.97 16.51 -5.69
N THR A 101 2.83 16.24 -6.29
CA THR A 101 2.29 17.04 -7.39
C THR A 101 0.81 17.25 -7.13
N ASN A 102 0.36 18.48 -7.30
CA ASN A 102 -1.03 18.81 -7.03
C ASN A 102 -1.86 18.68 -8.31
N TYR A 103 -2.58 17.57 -8.40
CA TYR A 103 -3.47 17.31 -9.52
C TYR A 103 -4.88 17.78 -9.17
N PRO A 104 -5.76 17.94 -10.15
CA PRO A 104 -7.15 18.29 -9.82
C PRO A 104 -7.84 17.26 -8.92
N TRP A 105 -7.43 16.01 -9.00
CA TRP A 105 -8.09 14.94 -8.24
C TRP A 105 -7.41 14.63 -6.92
N ALA A 106 -6.14 15.01 -6.73
CA ALA A 106 -5.42 14.70 -5.50
C ALA A 106 -4.06 15.36 -5.47
N TYR A 107 -3.58 15.63 -4.29
CA TYR A 107 -2.19 16.01 -4.07
C TYR A 107 -1.47 14.71 -3.78
N GLU A 108 -0.67 14.22 -4.73
CA GLU A 108 -0.15 12.85 -4.60
C GLU A 108 1.31 12.72 -4.96
N MET A 109 1.91 11.65 -4.46
CA MET A 109 3.27 11.24 -4.82
C MET A 109 3.25 9.76 -5.12
N ARG A 110 4.26 9.29 -5.85
CA ARG A 110 4.37 7.90 -6.23
C ARG A 110 5.75 7.39 -5.88
N ILE A 111 5.80 6.26 -5.19
CA ILE A 111 7.07 5.65 -4.84
C ILE A 111 7.12 4.25 -5.42
N GLU A 112 8.31 3.69 -5.50
CA GLU A 112 8.49 2.36 -6.02
C GLU A 112 9.21 1.53 -4.98
N ASP A 113 8.69 0.33 -4.68
CA ASP A 113 9.33 -0.54 -3.71
C ASP A 113 10.39 -1.40 -4.39
N PRO A 114 11.14 -2.23 -3.66
CA PRO A 114 12.23 -3.01 -4.26
C PRO A 114 11.82 -3.95 -5.38
N ASP A 115 10.54 -4.35 -5.42
CA ASP A 115 10.06 -5.26 -6.44
C ASP A 115 9.35 -4.55 -7.58
N GLY A 116 9.43 -3.23 -7.61
CA GLY A 116 8.81 -2.46 -8.68
C GLY A 116 7.32 -2.22 -8.49
N HIS A 117 6.77 -2.52 -7.33
CA HIS A 117 5.39 -2.16 -7.05
C HIS A 117 5.33 -0.66 -6.83
N VAL A 118 4.29 -0.03 -7.35
CA VAL A 118 4.13 1.41 -7.27
C VAL A 118 3.06 1.74 -6.26
N LEU A 119 3.42 2.54 -5.26
CA LEU A 119 2.47 2.98 -4.25
C LEU A 119 2.18 4.45 -4.53
N ARG A 120 0.90 4.75 -4.80
CA ARG A 120 0.46 6.13 -5.05
C ARG A 120 -0.17 6.61 -3.75
N PHE A 121 0.50 7.56 -3.10
CA PHE A 121 -0.05 8.14 -1.88
C PHE A 121 -0.71 9.46 -2.25
N GLY A 122 -1.96 9.64 -1.85
CA GLY A 122 -2.68 10.84 -2.21
C GLY A 122 -3.51 11.39 -1.07
N SER A 123 -3.62 12.73 -1.04
CA SER A 123 -4.48 13.43 -0.11
C SER A 123 -5.32 14.40 -0.92
N GLU A 124 -6.20 15.14 -0.26
CA GLU A 124 -7.03 16.12 -0.94
C GLU A 124 -6.17 17.10 -1.71
N PRO A 125 -6.64 17.56 -2.88
CA PRO A 125 -5.88 18.57 -3.60
C PRO A 125 -5.67 19.80 -2.76
N LYS A 126 -4.51 20.42 -2.89
CA LYS A 126 -4.24 21.64 -2.16
C LYS A 126 -5.03 22.79 -2.78
N ALA A 127 -5.45 23.70 -1.93
CA ALA A 127 -6.15 24.88 -2.41
C ALA A 127 -5.15 25.78 -3.13
N GLU A 128 -5.66 26.54 -4.11
CA GLU A 128 -4.80 27.43 -4.88
C GLU A 128 -4.40 28.67 -4.09
#